data_5a107763d2ee2558edb011bcc930c83a
#
_entry.id   5a107763d2ee2558edb011bcc930c83a
#
_cell.length_a   1.000
_cell.length_b   1.000
_cell.length_c   1.000
_cell.angle_alpha   90.00
_cell.angle_beta   90.00
_cell.angle_gamma   90.00
#
_symmetry.space_group_name_H-M   'P 1'
#
loop_
_entity.id
_entity.type
_entity.pdbx_description
1 polymer ?
#
loop_
_entity_poly.entity_id
_entity_poly.type
_entity_poly.pdbx_seq_one_letter_code
_entity_poly.pdbx_strand_id
1 'polypeptide(L)'
;MPLLTIITVTYNAEKYLERTLLSVAKSARLVPGAADNMEYMLIDGASSDGTLMIAERYGTLLTNIVSKHDDGLYDAMNKGLGMATGKYIWFLNAGDEVHNGQVISRLLHAFESDADVYYSDALLVRDDGSEVGLRSEVTPHTLPKKIKWRDFSMGMRVCHQAFIARRSTAPLYESTNLSADIAWEIECLKKAKKTRLLSFVMCRYLVGGLSVQRHRRSLLDRYRVLRKHFGLIPTLWYHGLIILRGGVFALRKGGKYW
;
A
#
# COMPACT_ATOMS: atom_id res chain seq x y z
N MET A 1 7.35 21.85 6.57
CA MET A 1 6.95 20.82 5.59
C MET A 1 6.89 19.49 6.31
N PRO A 2 5.74 18.80 6.30
CA PRO A 2 5.60 17.53 7.02
C PRO A 2 6.59 16.48 6.50
N LEU A 3 6.97 15.55 7.38
CA LEU A 3 7.82 14.42 6.99
C LEU A 3 7.02 13.35 6.26
N LEU A 4 5.77 13.09 6.68
CA LEU A 4 4.92 12.02 6.16
C LEU A 4 3.60 12.58 5.66
N THR A 5 3.20 12.23 4.44
CA THR A 5 1.81 12.31 3.99
C THR A 5 1.21 10.91 3.96
N ILE A 6 0.15 10.68 4.73
CA ILE A 6 -0.69 9.50 4.62
C ILE A 6 -1.84 9.85 3.67
N ILE A 7 -2.13 8.97 2.71
CA ILE A 7 -3.22 9.15 1.75
C ILE A 7 -4.14 7.94 1.87
N THR A 8 -5.40 8.19 2.25
CA THR A 8 -6.49 7.21 2.20
C THR A 8 -7.38 7.53 1.02
N VAL A 9 -7.55 6.57 0.11
CA VAL A 9 -8.51 6.68 -0.99
C VAL A 9 -9.76 5.87 -0.66
N THR A 10 -10.94 6.42 -1.00
CA THR A 10 -12.24 5.81 -0.68
C THR A 10 -13.23 5.93 -1.82
N TYR A 11 -14.11 4.94 -1.93
CA TYR A 11 -15.33 4.98 -2.72
C TYR A 11 -16.35 4.01 -2.15
N ASN A 12 -17.48 4.51 -1.65
CA ASN A 12 -18.53 3.74 -0.97
C ASN A 12 -17.94 2.78 0.08
N ALA A 13 -17.20 3.34 1.04
CA ALA A 13 -16.41 2.62 2.01
C ALA A 13 -16.90 2.81 3.46
N GLU A 14 -18.18 3.13 3.68
CA GLU A 14 -18.74 3.38 5.01
C GLU A 14 -18.50 2.23 5.99
N LYS A 15 -18.49 0.98 5.50
CA LYS A 15 -18.21 -0.21 6.30
C LYS A 15 -16.76 -0.27 6.80
N TYR A 16 -15.82 0.32 6.07
CA TYR A 16 -14.40 0.05 6.25
C TYR A 16 -13.60 1.27 6.70
N LEU A 17 -14.05 2.48 6.36
CA LEU A 17 -13.26 3.69 6.54
C LEU A 17 -12.95 3.97 8.02
N GLU A 18 -13.89 3.76 8.93
CA GLU A 18 -13.71 4.11 10.33
C GLU A 18 -12.55 3.38 10.99
N ARG A 19 -12.33 2.08 10.67
CA ARG A 19 -11.20 1.31 11.22
C ARG A 19 -9.85 1.93 10.82
N THR A 20 -9.75 2.40 9.57
CA THR A 20 -8.55 3.06 9.05
C THR A 20 -8.28 4.36 9.80
N LEU A 21 -9.27 5.26 9.84
CA LEU A 21 -9.14 6.56 10.50
C LEU A 21 -8.81 6.41 11.99
N LEU A 22 -9.50 5.50 12.69
CA LEU A 22 -9.26 5.22 14.11
C LEU A 22 -7.83 4.70 14.36
N SER A 23 -7.31 3.84 13.47
CA SER A 23 -5.96 3.29 13.60
C SER A 23 -4.88 4.37 13.45
N VAL A 24 -5.06 5.29 12.49
CA VAL A 24 -4.18 6.46 12.30
C VAL A 24 -4.28 7.38 13.50
N ALA A 25 -5.51 7.70 13.98
CA ALA A 25 -5.72 8.55 15.15
C ALA A 25 -5.03 8.01 16.40
N LYS A 26 -5.15 6.70 16.67
CA LYS A 26 -4.48 6.03 17.79
C LYS A 26 -2.96 6.15 17.71
N SER A 27 -2.39 6.00 16.52
CA SER A 27 -0.95 6.05 16.33
C SER A 27 -0.42 7.50 16.36
N ALA A 28 -1.17 8.46 15.81
CA ALA A 28 -0.80 9.87 15.82
C ALA A 28 -0.81 10.48 17.24
N ARG A 29 -1.75 10.06 18.11
CA ARG A 29 -1.84 10.51 19.51
C ARG A 29 -0.57 10.27 20.33
N LEU A 30 0.22 9.27 19.97
CA LEU A 30 1.47 8.93 20.66
C LEU A 30 2.68 9.73 20.15
N VAL A 31 2.45 10.65 19.22
CA VAL A 31 3.51 11.49 18.64
C VAL A 31 3.30 12.94 19.08
N PRO A 32 4.13 13.48 19.97
CA PRO A 32 4.09 14.92 20.28
C PRO A 32 4.34 15.72 19.00
N GLY A 33 3.48 16.71 18.73
CA GLY A 33 3.59 17.52 17.50
C GLY A 33 3.32 16.72 16.20
N ALA A 34 2.48 15.69 16.25
CA ALA A 34 2.12 14.90 15.07
C ALA A 34 1.63 15.77 13.90
N ALA A 35 0.85 16.81 14.19
CA ALA A 35 0.32 17.75 13.18
C ALA A 35 1.42 18.49 12.42
N ASP A 36 2.59 18.73 13.02
CA ASP A 36 3.72 19.41 12.36
C ASP A 36 4.50 18.47 11.44
N ASN A 37 4.46 17.16 11.74
CA ASN A 37 5.25 16.14 11.06
C ASN A 37 4.44 15.26 10.11
N MET A 38 3.11 15.32 10.18
CA MET A 38 2.22 14.45 9.42
C MET A 38 1.11 15.25 8.74
N GLU A 39 0.92 15.00 7.46
CA GLU A 39 -0.24 15.39 6.67
C GLU A 39 -1.09 14.14 6.46
N TYR A 40 -2.39 14.20 6.71
CA TYR A 40 -3.28 13.09 6.45
C TYR A 40 -4.42 13.52 5.54
N MET A 41 -4.52 12.89 4.38
CA MET A 41 -5.46 13.25 3.32
C MET A 41 -6.43 12.12 3.06
N LEU A 42 -7.70 12.46 2.87
CA LEU A 42 -8.72 11.54 2.38
C LEU A 42 -9.16 12.01 1.00
N ILE A 43 -9.07 11.11 0.02
CA ILE A 43 -9.48 11.32 -1.37
C ILE A 43 -10.64 10.38 -1.66
N ASP A 44 -11.81 10.96 -1.82
CA ASP A 44 -13.06 10.26 -2.03
C ASP A 44 -13.55 10.38 -3.47
N GLY A 45 -13.94 9.28 -4.08
CA GLY A 45 -14.41 9.16 -5.45
C GLY A 45 -15.87 9.58 -5.66
N ALA A 46 -16.38 10.56 -4.91
CA ALA A 46 -17.78 10.97 -4.86
C ALA A 46 -18.70 9.84 -4.34
N SER A 47 -18.41 9.35 -3.15
CA SER A 47 -19.24 8.34 -2.46
C SER A 47 -20.66 8.82 -2.23
N SER A 48 -21.61 7.88 -2.35
CA SER A 48 -23.03 8.12 -2.13
C SER A 48 -23.58 7.48 -0.85
N ASP A 49 -22.74 6.76 -0.12
CA ASP A 49 -23.04 6.14 1.18
C ASP A 49 -22.57 7.03 2.35
N GLY A 50 -22.52 6.50 3.56
CA GLY A 50 -22.08 7.20 4.78
C GLY A 50 -20.58 7.53 4.86
N THR A 51 -19.78 7.27 3.80
CA THR A 51 -18.32 7.46 3.81
C THR A 51 -17.90 8.87 4.23
N LEU A 52 -18.48 9.91 3.62
CA LEU A 52 -18.12 11.30 3.93
C LEU A 52 -18.53 11.71 5.35
N MET A 53 -19.70 11.29 5.81
CA MET A 53 -20.15 11.54 7.18
C MET A 53 -19.20 10.91 8.22
N ILE A 54 -18.63 9.75 7.91
CA ILE A 54 -17.59 9.13 8.74
C ILE A 54 -16.31 9.98 8.70
N ALA A 55 -15.86 10.41 7.52
CA ALA A 55 -14.66 11.23 7.40
C ALA A 55 -14.74 12.54 8.16
N GLU A 56 -15.89 13.22 8.13
CA GLU A 56 -16.12 14.48 8.83
C GLU A 56 -15.96 14.37 10.36
N ARG A 57 -16.30 13.22 10.95
CA ARG A 57 -16.07 12.96 12.38
C ARG A 57 -14.60 12.97 12.79
N TYR A 58 -13.69 12.79 11.80
CA TYR A 58 -12.25 12.81 11.99
C TYR A 58 -11.60 14.07 11.41
N GLY A 59 -12.37 15.15 11.21
CA GLY A 59 -11.89 16.39 10.60
C GLY A 59 -10.71 17.06 11.31
N THR A 60 -10.52 16.83 12.61
CA THR A 60 -9.32 17.31 13.34
C THR A 60 -8.06 16.49 13.06
N LEU A 61 -8.21 15.26 12.54
CA LEU A 61 -7.11 14.38 12.15
C LEU A 61 -6.74 14.57 10.68
N LEU A 62 -7.76 14.79 9.84
CA LEU A 62 -7.61 14.91 8.38
C LEU A 62 -7.21 16.34 8.01
N THR A 63 -6.05 16.50 7.42
CA THR A 63 -5.58 17.81 6.91
C THR A 63 -6.42 18.25 5.72
N ASN A 64 -6.82 17.30 4.86
CA ASN A 64 -7.63 17.55 3.67
C ASN A 64 -8.64 16.42 3.46
N ILE A 65 -9.88 16.77 3.14
CA ILE A 65 -10.92 15.88 2.62
C ILE A 65 -11.31 16.40 1.23
N VAL A 66 -11.09 15.57 0.21
CA VAL A 66 -11.43 15.90 -1.18
C VAL A 66 -12.37 14.84 -1.71
N SER A 67 -13.62 15.23 -2.01
CA SER A 67 -14.60 14.36 -2.65
C SER A 67 -14.90 14.86 -4.05
N LYS A 68 -14.48 14.08 -5.04
CA LYS A 68 -14.72 14.36 -6.47
C LYS A 68 -14.70 13.05 -7.23
N HIS A 69 -15.58 12.93 -8.22
CA HIS A 69 -15.60 11.79 -9.14
C HIS A 69 -14.18 11.46 -9.64
N ASP A 70 -13.85 10.19 -9.68
CA ASP A 70 -12.60 9.66 -10.20
C ASP A 70 -12.83 8.51 -11.20
N ASP A 71 -11.80 8.19 -11.97
CA ASP A 71 -11.79 7.07 -12.91
C ASP A 71 -11.27 5.77 -12.26
N GLY A 72 -11.39 5.66 -10.93
CA GLY A 72 -11.03 4.50 -10.13
C GLY A 72 -9.86 4.74 -9.18
N LEU A 73 -9.49 3.68 -8.45
CA LEU A 73 -8.54 3.68 -7.35
C LEU A 73 -7.25 4.49 -7.61
N TYR A 74 -6.62 4.27 -8.76
CA TYR A 74 -5.32 4.88 -9.05
C TYR A 74 -5.44 6.33 -9.53
N ASP A 75 -6.59 6.74 -10.06
CA ASP A 75 -6.86 8.15 -10.31
C ASP A 75 -7.04 8.92 -9.00
N ALA A 76 -7.76 8.35 -8.03
CA ALA A 76 -7.84 8.90 -6.68
C ALA A 76 -6.45 8.99 -6.01
N MET A 77 -5.62 7.95 -6.14
CA MET A 77 -4.23 7.98 -5.64
C MET A 77 -3.40 9.08 -6.31
N ASN A 78 -3.55 9.29 -7.62
CA ASN A 78 -2.87 10.35 -8.36
C ASN A 78 -3.29 11.76 -7.89
N LYS A 79 -4.59 11.97 -7.61
CA LYS A 79 -5.09 13.22 -7.03
C LYS A 79 -4.43 13.49 -5.68
N GLY A 80 -4.41 12.49 -4.79
CA GLY A 80 -3.75 12.61 -3.49
C GLY A 80 -2.25 12.85 -3.62
N LEU A 81 -1.56 12.14 -4.51
CA LEU A 81 -0.12 12.31 -4.75
C LEU A 81 0.22 13.72 -5.26
N GLY A 82 -0.61 14.28 -6.16
CA GLY A 82 -0.45 15.63 -6.69
C GLY A 82 -0.63 16.73 -5.62
N MET A 83 -1.42 16.48 -4.59
CA MET A 83 -1.68 17.41 -3.49
C MET A 83 -0.73 17.25 -2.32
N ALA A 84 -0.10 16.09 -2.18
CA ALA A 84 0.76 15.74 -1.05
C ALA A 84 1.95 16.68 -0.93
N THR A 85 2.22 17.18 0.29
CA THR A 85 3.31 18.11 0.59
C THR A 85 4.44 17.47 1.38
N GLY A 86 4.20 16.31 2.01
CA GLY A 86 5.18 15.62 2.83
C GLY A 86 6.39 15.07 2.06
N LYS A 87 7.49 14.90 2.77
CA LYS A 87 8.72 14.32 2.21
C LYS A 87 8.53 12.87 1.76
N TYR A 88 7.72 12.10 2.49
CA TYR A 88 7.41 10.70 2.26
C TYR A 88 5.91 10.50 2.06
N ILE A 89 5.55 9.57 1.17
CA ILE A 89 4.17 9.20 0.84
C ILE A 89 3.89 7.78 1.34
N TRP A 90 2.78 7.63 2.06
CA TRP A 90 2.24 6.36 2.49
C TRP A 90 0.78 6.23 2.10
N PHE A 91 0.47 5.26 1.26
CA PHE A 91 -0.90 4.91 0.92
C PHE A 91 -1.45 3.90 1.92
N LEU A 92 -2.54 4.25 2.58
CA LEU A 92 -3.27 3.39 3.51
C LEU A 92 -4.75 3.45 3.14
N ASN A 93 -5.21 2.49 2.34
CA ASN A 93 -6.55 2.53 1.76
C ASN A 93 -7.64 2.24 2.81
N ALA A 94 -8.89 2.61 2.51
CA ALA A 94 -10.02 2.31 3.39
C ALA A 94 -10.15 0.79 3.63
N GLY A 95 -10.18 0.40 4.91
CA GLY A 95 -10.15 -0.99 5.37
C GLY A 95 -8.79 -1.44 5.90
N ASP A 96 -7.70 -0.87 5.42
CA ASP A 96 -6.36 -1.13 5.95
C ASP A 96 -6.12 -0.31 7.21
N GLU A 97 -5.28 -0.79 8.12
CA GLU A 97 -5.03 -0.15 9.41
C GLU A 97 -3.54 0.05 9.66
N VAL A 98 -3.17 1.08 10.37
CA VAL A 98 -1.86 1.17 11.03
C VAL A 98 -1.76 0.01 12.02
N HIS A 99 -0.66 -0.77 11.98
CA HIS A 99 -0.57 -2.02 12.74
C HIS A 99 -0.77 -1.83 14.25
N ASN A 100 -0.19 -0.78 14.83
CA ASN A 100 -0.39 -0.42 16.24
C ASN A 100 -0.06 1.05 16.52
N GLY A 101 -0.31 1.50 17.75
CA GLY A 101 -0.12 2.90 18.14
C GLY A 101 1.30 3.44 18.01
N GLN A 102 2.34 2.60 17.98
CA GLN A 102 3.74 3.05 17.91
C GLN A 102 4.26 3.26 16.49
N VAL A 103 3.52 2.84 15.45
CA VAL A 103 4.03 2.80 14.07
C VAL A 103 4.44 4.18 13.59
N ILE A 104 3.60 5.21 13.72
CA ILE A 104 3.92 6.56 13.23
C ILE A 104 5.16 7.11 13.93
N SER A 105 5.28 6.99 15.25
CA SER A 105 6.46 7.40 15.99
C SER A 105 7.72 6.69 15.49
N ARG A 106 7.66 5.37 15.31
CA ARG A 106 8.79 4.56 14.79
C ARG A 106 9.14 4.91 13.34
N LEU A 107 8.15 5.27 12.50
CA LEU A 107 8.39 5.74 11.14
C LEU A 107 9.13 7.07 11.15
N LEU A 108 8.69 8.05 11.95
CA LEU A 108 9.35 9.36 12.03
C LEU A 108 10.82 9.21 12.45
N HIS A 109 11.11 8.36 13.44
CA HIS A 109 12.48 8.03 13.81
C HIS A 109 13.24 7.29 12.68
N ALA A 110 12.60 6.36 11.97
CA ALA A 110 13.22 5.66 10.85
C ALA A 110 13.62 6.62 9.72
N PHE A 111 12.85 7.70 9.50
CA PHE A 111 13.11 8.71 8.47
C PHE A 111 14.40 9.52 8.68
N GLU A 112 14.99 9.53 9.90
CA GLU A 112 16.31 10.08 10.16
C GLU A 112 17.41 9.41 9.32
N SER A 113 17.21 8.16 8.91
CA SER A 113 18.14 7.45 8.02
C SER A 113 18.16 7.96 6.58
N ASP A 114 17.23 8.84 6.23
CA ASP A 114 17.09 9.50 4.92
C ASP A 114 17.12 8.52 3.73
N ALA A 115 16.43 7.38 3.85
CA ALA A 115 16.27 6.46 2.73
C ALA A 115 15.21 6.99 1.75
N ASP A 116 15.23 6.50 0.51
CA ASP A 116 14.24 6.87 -0.52
C ASP A 116 13.00 5.98 -0.45
N VAL A 117 13.18 4.75 0.04
CA VAL A 117 12.09 3.79 0.23
C VAL A 117 12.22 3.11 1.58
N TYR A 118 11.12 3.04 2.31
CA TYR A 118 10.95 2.24 3.53
C TYR A 118 9.89 1.19 3.27
N TYR A 119 10.11 -0.02 3.76
CA TYR A 119 9.17 -1.12 3.57
C TYR A 119 9.22 -2.09 4.74
N SER A 120 8.12 -2.80 4.93
CA SER A 120 7.99 -3.83 5.97
C SER A 120 7.20 -5.02 5.46
N ASP A 121 7.01 -6.02 6.32
CA ASP A 121 5.94 -6.97 6.13
C ASP A 121 4.58 -6.33 6.44
N ALA A 122 3.51 -6.99 6.00
CA ALA A 122 2.14 -6.63 6.31
C ALA A 122 1.46 -7.79 7.06
N LEU A 123 0.66 -7.47 8.08
CA LEU A 123 -0.20 -8.44 8.73
C LEU A 123 -1.51 -8.54 7.94
N LEU A 124 -1.82 -9.70 7.40
CA LEU A 124 -3.07 -9.93 6.70
C LEU A 124 -4.21 -10.16 7.70
N VAL A 125 -5.33 -9.47 7.51
CA VAL A 125 -6.50 -9.57 8.37
C VAL A 125 -7.78 -9.76 7.55
N ARG A 126 -8.76 -10.47 8.13
CA ARG A 126 -10.10 -10.61 7.55
C ARG A 126 -11.00 -9.46 7.96
N ASP A 127 -12.18 -9.41 7.36
CA ASP A 127 -13.19 -8.38 7.63
C ASP A 127 -13.67 -8.36 9.09
N ASP A 128 -13.72 -9.50 9.72
CA ASP A 128 -14.04 -9.66 11.16
C ASP A 128 -12.89 -9.26 12.11
N GLY A 129 -11.76 -8.79 11.56
CA GLY A 129 -10.57 -8.41 12.31
C GLY A 129 -9.65 -9.58 12.68
N SER A 130 -10.03 -10.84 12.39
CA SER A 130 -9.19 -12.00 12.67
C SER A 130 -7.91 -11.98 11.83
N GLU A 131 -6.78 -12.36 12.45
CA GLU A 131 -5.48 -12.37 11.81
C GLU A 131 -5.30 -13.63 10.95
N VAL A 132 -4.79 -13.44 9.73
CA VAL A 132 -4.40 -14.53 8.84
C VAL A 132 -2.94 -14.91 9.08
N GLY A 133 -2.09 -13.90 9.30
CA GLY A 133 -0.66 -14.03 9.53
C GLY A 133 0.16 -13.03 8.72
N LEU A 134 1.48 -13.03 8.90
CA LEU A 134 2.36 -12.18 8.13
C LEU A 134 2.35 -12.58 6.65
N ARG A 135 2.30 -11.59 5.76
CA ARG A 135 2.24 -11.85 4.32
C ARG A 135 3.40 -12.73 3.84
N SER A 136 4.59 -12.55 4.38
CA SER A 136 5.76 -13.36 4.04
C SER A 136 5.67 -14.83 4.50
N GLU A 137 4.79 -15.15 5.46
CA GLU A 137 4.61 -16.47 6.02
C GLU A 137 3.42 -17.23 5.41
N VAL A 138 2.34 -16.47 5.11
CA VAL A 138 1.08 -17.06 4.64
C VAL A 138 0.91 -16.99 3.13
N THR A 139 1.86 -16.37 2.42
CA THR A 139 1.91 -16.35 0.95
C THR A 139 3.25 -16.86 0.45
N PRO A 140 3.37 -17.23 -0.84
CA PRO A 140 4.66 -17.63 -1.40
C PRO A 140 5.64 -16.46 -1.59
N HIS A 141 5.32 -15.26 -1.15
CA HIS A 141 6.15 -14.07 -1.30
C HIS A 141 7.07 -13.90 -0.10
N THR A 142 8.37 -13.97 -0.33
CA THR A 142 9.38 -13.67 0.69
C THR A 142 9.71 -12.18 0.69
N LEU A 143 9.84 -11.57 1.87
CA LEU A 143 10.27 -10.19 2.02
C LEU A 143 11.81 -10.11 1.92
N PRO A 144 12.38 -9.38 0.94
CA PRO A 144 13.84 -9.29 0.79
C PRO A 144 14.42 -8.36 1.86
N LYS A 145 15.61 -8.71 2.40
CA LYS A 145 16.35 -7.83 3.32
C LYS A 145 16.81 -6.51 2.67
N LYS A 146 17.08 -6.54 1.37
CA LYS A 146 17.41 -5.37 0.55
C LYS A 146 16.65 -5.47 -0.77
N ILE A 147 15.60 -4.68 -0.88
CA ILE A 147 14.73 -4.70 -2.06
C ILE A 147 15.33 -3.94 -3.23
N LYS A 148 15.18 -4.50 -4.44
CA LYS A 148 15.54 -3.87 -5.71
C LYS A 148 14.38 -4.01 -6.69
N TRP A 149 14.27 -3.10 -7.65
CA TRP A 149 13.21 -3.16 -8.66
C TRP A 149 13.18 -4.50 -9.43
N ARG A 150 14.35 -5.13 -9.64
CA ARG A 150 14.46 -6.43 -10.31
C ARG A 150 13.81 -7.58 -9.55
N ASP A 151 13.63 -7.48 -8.24
CA ASP A 151 12.99 -8.52 -7.44
C ASP A 151 11.52 -8.69 -7.82
N PHE A 152 10.91 -7.65 -8.40
CA PHE A 152 9.52 -7.65 -8.87
C PHE A 152 9.29 -8.48 -10.14
N SER A 153 10.32 -8.99 -10.79
CA SER A 153 10.19 -9.97 -11.88
C SER A 153 9.38 -11.22 -11.45
N MET A 154 9.41 -11.55 -10.16
CA MET A 154 8.64 -12.63 -9.54
C MET A 154 7.27 -12.18 -8.97
N GLY A 155 6.74 -11.03 -9.42
CA GLY A 155 5.52 -10.41 -8.93
C GLY A 155 5.74 -9.48 -7.74
N MET A 156 4.65 -9.04 -7.11
CA MET A 156 4.70 -8.09 -6.00
C MET A 156 5.48 -8.63 -4.80
N ARG A 157 6.54 -7.95 -4.40
CA ARG A 157 7.44 -8.38 -3.32
C ARG A 157 7.05 -7.80 -1.97
N VAL A 158 6.56 -6.60 -1.95
CA VAL A 158 6.08 -5.88 -0.77
C VAL A 158 4.58 -5.63 -0.94
N CYS A 159 3.81 -5.61 0.12
CA CYS A 159 2.43 -5.12 0.09
C CYS A 159 2.47 -3.61 -0.12
N HIS A 160 1.63 -3.09 -1.01
CA HIS A 160 1.62 -1.66 -1.33
C HIS A 160 1.43 -0.79 -0.08
N GLN A 161 0.57 -1.20 0.84
CA GLN A 161 0.34 -0.52 2.12
C GLN A 161 1.50 -0.67 3.11
N ALA A 162 2.47 -1.53 2.82
CA ALA A 162 3.70 -1.69 3.59
C ALA A 162 4.92 -1.09 2.87
N PHE A 163 4.69 -0.12 1.96
CA PHE A 163 5.70 0.55 1.15
C PHE A 163 5.53 2.07 1.25
N ILE A 164 6.57 2.76 1.70
CA ILE A 164 6.63 4.22 1.78
C ILE A 164 7.73 4.71 0.84
N ALA A 165 7.41 5.64 -0.03
CA ALA A 165 8.36 6.23 -0.96
C ALA A 165 8.63 7.70 -0.66
N ARG A 166 9.86 8.16 -0.90
CA ARG A 166 10.17 9.59 -0.97
C ARG A 166 9.36 10.20 -2.11
N ARG A 167 8.63 11.29 -1.84
CA ARG A 167 7.74 11.94 -2.81
C ARG A 167 8.43 12.26 -4.14
N SER A 168 9.69 12.69 -4.12
CA SER A 168 10.46 12.98 -5.35
C SER A 168 10.77 11.75 -6.21
N THR A 169 10.66 10.54 -5.67
CA THR A 169 10.84 9.29 -6.43
C THR A 169 9.51 8.70 -6.92
N ALA A 170 8.39 9.13 -6.34
CA ALA A 170 7.06 8.62 -6.60
C ALA A 170 6.50 9.16 -7.94
N PRO A 171 6.31 8.33 -8.98
CA PRO A 171 5.66 8.74 -10.23
C PRO A 171 4.13 8.73 -10.06
N LEU A 172 3.40 9.19 -11.05
CA LEU A 172 1.98 8.95 -11.15
C LEU A 172 1.69 7.49 -11.51
N TYR A 173 0.54 6.99 -11.04
CA TYR A 173 0.04 5.66 -11.40
C TYR A 173 -0.56 5.65 -12.81
N GLU A 174 -0.45 4.53 -13.50
CA GLU A 174 -1.22 4.25 -14.72
C GLU A 174 -2.65 3.85 -14.31
N SER A 175 -3.60 4.80 -14.36
CA SER A 175 -4.94 4.67 -13.75
C SER A 175 -5.78 3.53 -14.32
N THR A 176 -5.55 3.12 -15.56
CA THR A 176 -6.33 2.06 -16.25
C THR A 176 -5.87 0.64 -15.93
N ASN A 177 -4.76 0.46 -15.21
CA ASN A 177 -4.11 -0.83 -14.96
C ASN A 177 -4.35 -1.29 -13.51
N LEU A 178 -4.99 -2.44 -13.29
CA LEU A 178 -5.30 -2.97 -11.95
C LEU A 178 -4.05 -3.45 -11.16
N SER A 179 -2.88 -3.45 -11.77
CA SER A 179 -1.59 -3.77 -11.13
C SER A 179 -0.64 -2.57 -11.21
N ALA A 180 -1.18 -1.35 -11.23
CA ALA A 180 -0.37 -0.13 -11.30
C ALA A 180 0.47 0.09 -10.04
N ASP A 181 0.08 -0.48 -8.90
CA ASP A 181 0.86 -0.54 -7.67
C ASP A 181 2.22 -1.22 -7.87
N ILE A 182 2.27 -2.36 -8.58
CA ILE A 182 3.51 -3.05 -8.93
C ILE A 182 4.41 -2.17 -9.80
N ALA A 183 3.83 -1.53 -10.82
CA ALA A 183 4.57 -0.64 -11.71
C ALA A 183 5.13 0.57 -10.93
N TRP A 184 4.32 1.14 -10.04
CA TRP A 184 4.69 2.28 -9.21
C TRP A 184 5.85 1.96 -8.26
N GLU A 185 5.80 0.81 -7.56
CA GLU A 185 6.89 0.36 -6.70
C GLU A 185 8.18 0.10 -7.49
N ILE A 186 8.09 -0.51 -8.68
CA ILE A 186 9.22 -0.70 -9.59
C ILE A 186 9.84 0.65 -9.95
N GLU A 187 9.05 1.63 -10.34
CA GLU A 187 9.54 2.95 -10.76
C GLU A 187 10.13 3.74 -9.57
N CYS A 188 9.51 3.67 -8.39
CA CYS A 188 10.10 4.22 -7.16
C CYS A 188 11.49 3.60 -6.90
N LEU A 189 11.60 2.28 -6.99
CA LEU A 189 12.85 1.56 -6.73
C LEU A 189 13.92 1.78 -7.79
N LYS A 190 13.56 2.06 -9.04
CA LYS A 190 14.53 2.45 -10.09
C LYS A 190 15.19 3.80 -9.78
N LYS A 191 14.45 4.73 -9.17
CA LYS A 191 14.93 6.07 -8.78
C LYS A 191 15.60 6.06 -7.40
N ALA A 192 15.27 5.10 -6.55
CA ALA A 192 15.79 5.02 -5.20
C ALA A 192 17.28 4.69 -5.16
N LYS A 193 18.05 5.48 -4.40
CA LYS A 193 19.47 5.22 -4.09
C LYS A 193 19.61 4.38 -2.83
N LYS A 194 18.72 4.56 -1.87
CA LYS A 194 18.74 3.90 -0.56
C LYS A 194 17.38 3.33 -0.20
N THR A 195 17.34 2.04 0.14
CA THR A 195 16.13 1.37 0.64
C THR A 195 16.37 0.87 2.06
N ARG A 196 15.34 0.87 2.92
CA ARG A 196 15.40 0.41 4.30
C ARG A 196 14.25 -0.52 4.63
N LEU A 197 14.58 -1.74 5.01
CA LEU A 197 13.65 -2.67 5.65
C LEU A 197 13.44 -2.21 7.10
N LEU A 198 12.19 -2.05 7.49
CA LEU A 198 11.81 -1.76 8.87
C LEU A 198 11.74 -3.06 9.68
N SER A 199 12.16 -2.99 10.94
CA SER A 199 12.13 -4.11 11.88
C SER A 199 10.76 -4.33 12.55
N PHE A 200 9.71 -3.70 12.02
CA PHE A 200 8.35 -3.76 12.53
C PHE A 200 7.35 -3.77 11.39
N VAL A 201 6.18 -4.35 11.63
CA VAL A 201 5.05 -4.35 10.71
C VAL A 201 4.40 -2.96 10.74
N MET A 202 4.20 -2.37 9.56
CA MET A 202 3.58 -1.04 9.45
C MET A 202 2.06 -1.10 9.43
N CYS A 203 1.49 -2.08 8.72
CA CYS A 203 0.05 -2.10 8.45
C CYS A 203 -0.58 -3.47 8.68
N ARG A 204 -1.88 -3.44 8.95
CA ARG A 204 -2.81 -4.56 8.86
C ARG A 204 -3.54 -4.39 7.52
N TYR A 205 -3.37 -5.36 6.64
CA TYR A 205 -3.94 -5.34 5.30
C TYR A 205 -5.23 -6.15 5.24
N LEU A 206 -6.33 -5.54 4.86
CA LEU A 206 -7.62 -6.20 4.71
C LEU A 206 -7.62 -7.07 3.45
N VAL A 207 -7.75 -8.41 3.61
CA VAL A 207 -7.80 -9.34 2.47
C VAL A 207 -9.13 -9.20 1.71
N GLY A 208 -9.12 -9.53 0.41
CA GLY A 208 -10.34 -9.51 -0.42
C GLY A 208 -10.54 -8.22 -1.24
N GLY A 209 -9.50 -7.39 -1.37
CA GLY A 209 -9.54 -6.15 -2.15
C GLY A 209 -9.84 -6.35 -3.65
N LEU A 210 -9.86 -5.24 -4.38
CA LEU A 210 -10.28 -5.13 -5.79
C LEU A 210 -9.55 -6.10 -6.75
N SER A 211 -8.26 -6.35 -6.52
CA SER A 211 -7.44 -7.26 -7.32
C SER A 211 -7.89 -8.73 -7.22
N VAL A 212 -8.42 -9.12 -6.06
CA VAL A 212 -9.00 -10.46 -5.84
C VAL A 212 -10.37 -10.55 -6.52
N GLN A 213 -11.21 -9.53 -6.37
CA GLN A 213 -12.54 -9.48 -6.98
C GLN A 213 -12.48 -9.51 -8.52
N ARG A 214 -11.47 -8.87 -9.11
CA ARG A 214 -11.25 -8.81 -10.57
C ARG A 214 -10.05 -9.64 -11.02
N HIS A 215 -9.91 -10.83 -10.47
CA HIS A 215 -8.72 -11.68 -10.56
C HIS A 215 -8.16 -11.85 -11.98
N ARG A 216 -8.99 -12.23 -12.97
CA ARG A 216 -8.53 -12.45 -14.36
C ARG A 216 -7.91 -11.19 -14.98
N ARG A 217 -8.56 -10.03 -14.79
CA ARG A 217 -8.05 -8.75 -15.30
C ARG A 217 -6.76 -8.36 -14.58
N SER A 218 -6.70 -8.53 -13.27
CA SER A 218 -5.49 -8.27 -12.48
C SER A 218 -4.28 -9.11 -12.94
N LEU A 219 -4.50 -10.39 -13.30
CA LEU A 219 -3.44 -11.25 -13.85
C LEU A 219 -2.92 -10.74 -15.19
N LEU A 220 -3.82 -10.36 -16.13
CA LEU A 220 -3.45 -9.81 -17.43
C LEU A 220 -2.70 -8.47 -17.28
N ASP A 221 -3.18 -7.60 -16.42
CA ASP A 221 -2.57 -6.30 -16.18
C ASP A 221 -1.20 -6.44 -15.53
N ARG A 222 -1.04 -7.38 -14.58
CA ARG A 222 0.26 -7.73 -14.01
C ARG A 222 1.23 -8.26 -15.08
N TYR A 223 0.77 -9.13 -15.98
CA TYR A 223 1.59 -9.59 -17.08
C TYR A 223 2.07 -8.42 -17.97
N ARG A 224 1.18 -7.47 -18.28
CA ARG A 224 1.51 -6.26 -19.07
C ARG A 224 2.57 -5.41 -18.36
N VAL A 225 2.42 -5.18 -17.05
CA VAL A 225 3.42 -4.47 -16.23
C VAL A 225 4.77 -5.17 -16.27
N LEU A 226 4.81 -6.48 -16.00
CA LEU A 226 6.07 -7.22 -15.98
C LEU A 226 6.72 -7.24 -17.36
N ARG A 227 5.94 -7.41 -18.45
CA ARG A 227 6.45 -7.35 -19.82
C ARG A 227 7.05 -5.98 -20.16
N LYS A 228 6.42 -4.89 -19.72
CA LYS A 228 6.89 -3.51 -19.92
C LYS A 228 8.24 -3.28 -19.24
N HIS A 229 8.44 -3.82 -18.03
CA HIS A 229 9.66 -3.57 -17.25
C HIS A 229 10.81 -4.57 -17.49
N PHE A 230 10.50 -5.81 -17.84
CA PHE A 230 11.47 -6.91 -17.94
C PHE A 230 11.62 -7.50 -19.36
N GLY A 231 10.70 -7.15 -20.27
CA GLY A 231 10.66 -7.73 -21.62
C GLY A 231 9.88 -9.05 -21.68
N LEU A 232 9.62 -9.56 -22.89
CA LEU A 232 8.76 -10.73 -23.12
C LEU A 232 9.37 -12.02 -22.56
N ILE A 233 10.61 -12.34 -22.96
CA ILE A 233 11.25 -13.63 -22.64
C ILE A 233 11.44 -13.79 -21.11
N PRO A 234 12.03 -12.82 -20.37
CA PRO A 234 12.12 -12.92 -18.92
C PRO A 234 10.74 -13.02 -18.25
N THR A 235 9.74 -12.29 -18.75
CA THR A 235 8.40 -12.34 -18.17
C THR A 235 7.78 -13.73 -18.29
N LEU A 236 7.87 -14.38 -19.43
CA LEU A 236 7.38 -15.74 -19.62
C LEU A 236 8.10 -16.75 -18.71
N TRP A 237 9.42 -16.65 -18.62
CA TRP A 237 10.23 -17.48 -17.72
C TRP A 237 9.81 -17.32 -16.26
N TYR A 238 9.74 -16.08 -15.76
CA TYR A 238 9.33 -15.80 -14.38
C TYR A 238 7.88 -16.19 -14.09
N HIS A 239 6.96 -16.12 -15.06
CA HIS A 239 5.58 -16.62 -14.90
C HIS A 239 5.56 -18.13 -14.67
N GLY A 240 6.37 -18.91 -15.40
CA GLY A 240 6.54 -20.33 -15.12
C GLY A 240 7.02 -20.61 -13.69
N LEU A 241 8.01 -19.84 -13.21
CA LEU A 241 8.52 -19.96 -11.84
C LEU A 241 7.48 -19.52 -10.79
N ILE A 242 6.68 -18.49 -11.07
CA ILE A 242 5.58 -18.05 -10.17
C ILE A 242 4.54 -19.16 -10.01
N ILE A 243 4.14 -19.80 -11.12
CA ILE A 243 3.18 -20.92 -11.10
C ILE A 243 3.77 -22.10 -10.31
N LEU A 244 5.00 -22.48 -10.59
CA LEU A 244 5.68 -23.56 -9.87
C LEU A 244 5.77 -23.27 -8.38
N ARG A 245 6.23 -22.07 -8.00
CA ARG A 245 6.32 -21.64 -6.60
C ARG A 245 4.95 -21.66 -5.90
N GLY A 246 3.90 -21.18 -6.59
CA GLY A 246 2.52 -21.21 -6.09
C GLY A 246 2.03 -22.64 -5.86
N GLY A 247 2.27 -23.53 -6.80
CA GLY A 247 1.93 -24.95 -6.69
C GLY A 247 2.65 -25.65 -5.52
N VAL A 248 3.96 -25.45 -5.39
CA VAL A 248 4.74 -26.00 -4.25
C VAL A 248 4.24 -25.45 -2.92
N PHE A 249 3.94 -24.16 -2.85
CA PHE A 249 3.40 -23.56 -1.63
C PHE A 249 2.03 -24.13 -1.27
N ALA A 250 1.11 -24.25 -2.25
CA ALA A 250 -0.21 -24.82 -2.05
C ALA A 250 -0.13 -26.28 -1.54
N LEU A 251 0.74 -27.11 -2.11
CA LEU A 251 0.97 -28.48 -1.65
C LEU A 251 1.45 -28.52 -0.20
N ARG A 252 2.40 -27.65 0.18
CA ARG A 252 2.94 -27.58 1.55
C ARG A 252 1.91 -27.10 2.59
N LYS A 253 0.94 -26.28 2.18
CA LYS A 253 -0.12 -25.72 3.05
C LYS A 253 -1.45 -26.48 2.93
N GLY A 254 -1.48 -27.69 2.38
CA GLY A 254 -2.68 -28.52 2.24
C GLY A 254 -3.74 -27.93 1.31
N GLY A 255 -3.33 -27.26 0.24
CA GLY A 255 -4.21 -26.67 -0.76
C GLY A 255 -4.89 -25.35 -0.34
N LYS A 256 -4.65 -24.87 0.87
CA LYS A 256 -5.20 -23.60 1.33
C LYS A 256 -4.34 -22.44 0.82
N TYR A 257 -4.74 -21.91 -0.31
CA TYR A 257 -4.44 -20.54 -0.72
C TYR A 257 -5.59 -19.69 -0.17
N TRP A 258 -5.27 -18.81 0.80
CA TRP A 258 -6.26 -17.95 1.49
C TRP A 258 -7.24 -17.26 0.57
#